data_daea269d23a1aeaa0678098d7fe5af0e
#
_entry.id   daea269d23a1aeaa0678098d7fe5af0e
#
_cell.length_a   1.000
_cell.length_b   1.000
_cell.length_c   1.000
_cell.angle_alpha   90.00
_cell.angle_beta   90.00
_cell.angle_gamma   90.00
#
_symmetry.space_group_name_H-M   'P 1'
#
loop_
_entity.id
_entity.type
_entity.pdbx_description
1 polymer ?
#
loop_
_entity_poly.entity_id
_entity_poly.type
_entity_poly.pdbx_seq_one_letter_code
_entity_poly.pdbx_strand_id
1 'polypeptide(L)'
;MSGENICAVRCEIFILHRRHLPYDEEWLLDTARRKDWLKPEGTPLYCLGNLLAYSGMFVSRKYNSTLEDIRHAIQIDNDVVVGVDREKLYAEEVDLEDLTNHAVVVTHLEDDSVTIFDPYQEPYISKIPLADFLHAWNESHNYMIQVLQSVDEYVPHPINVDNIPLAGDLEELEEAIAENAHDVWAKARMEEGWVYGKERDDERKEHPDLVPYTALPDSEKEYDRQMAFNTIKLVKKLGFDIVKRNG
;
A
#
# COMPACT_ATOMS: atom_id res chain seq x y z
N MET A 1 0.15 31.79 -1.02
CA MET A 1 1.12 30.70 -0.70
C MET A 1 0.27 29.53 -0.27
N SER A 2 0.08 28.53 -1.15
CA SER A 2 -0.57 27.28 -0.75
C SER A 2 0.32 26.64 0.32
N GLY A 3 -0.22 26.42 1.53
CA GLY A 3 0.48 25.73 2.58
C GLY A 3 0.80 24.28 2.13
N GLU A 4 1.88 23.69 2.64
CA GLU A 4 2.23 22.29 2.43
C GLU A 4 1.04 21.39 2.84
N ASN A 5 0.69 20.40 2.00
CA ASN A 5 -0.39 19.47 2.32
C ASN A 5 0.08 18.41 3.32
N ILE A 6 -0.24 18.62 4.60
CA ILE A 6 0.16 17.75 5.72
C ILE A 6 -1.00 16.90 6.27
N CYS A 7 -2.08 16.70 5.50
CA CYS A 7 -3.26 15.96 5.96
C CYS A 7 -2.92 14.57 6.51
N ALA A 8 -2.10 13.81 5.78
CA ALA A 8 -1.67 12.47 6.21
C ALA A 8 -0.88 12.51 7.52
N VAL A 9 0.07 13.44 7.67
CA VAL A 9 0.84 13.59 8.91
C VAL A 9 -0.08 13.89 10.08
N ARG A 10 -1.08 14.76 9.90
CA ARG A 10 -2.07 15.07 10.94
C ARG A 10 -2.99 13.88 11.27
N CYS A 11 -3.36 13.06 10.28
CA CYS A 11 -4.07 11.81 10.52
C CYS A 11 -3.23 10.85 11.39
N GLU A 12 -1.95 10.72 11.09
CA GLU A 12 -1.04 9.87 11.85
C GLU A 12 -0.82 10.40 13.27
N ILE A 13 -0.70 11.71 13.45
CA ILE A 13 -0.65 12.36 14.78
C ILE A 13 -1.95 12.12 15.57
N PHE A 14 -3.10 12.23 14.93
CA PHE A 14 -4.38 11.93 15.58
C PHE A 14 -4.42 10.51 16.15
N ILE A 15 -3.89 9.52 15.40
CA ILE A 15 -3.80 8.14 15.86
C ILE A 15 -2.83 8.01 17.05
N LEU A 16 -1.65 8.62 16.98
CA LEU A 16 -0.70 8.63 18.10
C LEU A 16 -1.34 9.20 19.37
N HIS A 17 -2.05 10.34 19.24
CA HIS A 17 -2.78 10.95 20.34
C HIS A 17 -3.88 10.04 20.90
N ARG A 18 -4.71 9.45 20.02
CA ARG A 18 -5.78 8.53 20.40
C ARG A 18 -5.26 7.31 21.15
N ARG A 19 -4.07 6.83 20.78
CA ARG A 19 -3.41 5.70 21.46
C ARG A 19 -2.56 6.08 22.66
N HIS A 20 -2.62 7.34 23.08
CA HIS A 20 -1.84 7.88 24.20
C HIS A 20 -0.33 7.67 24.06
N LEU A 21 0.18 7.64 22.83
CA LEU A 21 1.61 7.56 22.54
C LEU A 21 2.22 8.96 22.53
N PRO A 22 3.44 9.12 23.08
CA PRO A 22 4.12 10.40 23.04
C PRO A 22 4.52 10.76 21.61
N TYR A 23 4.35 12.01 21.23
CA TYR A 23 4.79 12.54 19.94
C TYR A 23 5.23 13.99 20.08
N ASP A 24 6.07 14.40 19.13
CA ASP A 24 6.45 15.78 18.88
C ASP A 24 6.10 16.08 17.43
N GLU A 25 5.13 16.99 17.22
CA GLU A 25 4.62 17.30 15.88
C GLU A 25 5.69 17.89 14.96
N GLU A 26 6.52 18.79 15.48
CA GLU A 26 7.58 19.43 14.70
C GLU A 26 8.64 18.39 14.27
N TRP A 27 9.01 17.50 15.19
CA TRP A 27 9.94 16.42 14.90
C TRP A 27 9.38 15.41 13.89
N LEU A 28 8.07 15.08 13.96
CA LEU A 28 7.41 14.18 12.99
C LEU A 28 7.37 14.82 11.60
N LEU A 29 7.01 16.09 11.49
CA LEU A 29 7.02 16.83 10.22
C LEU A 29 8.42 16.90 9.62
N ASP A 30 9.43 17.25 10.41
CA ASP A 30 10.81 17.28 9.96
C ASP A 30 11.30 15.89 9.52
N THR A 31 10.92 14.85 10.27
CA THR A 31 11.24 13.45 9.90
C THR A 31 10.59 13.05 8.59
N ALA A 32 9.31 13.38 8.38
CA ALA A 32 8.61 13.09 7.12
C ALA A 32 9.28 13.77 5.92
N ARG A 33 9.73 15.02 6.08
CA ARG A 33 10.46 15.74 5.03
C ARG A 33 11.83 15.12 4.77
N ARG A 34 12.63 14.86 5.79
CA ARG A 34 13.98 14.28 5.67
C ARG A 34 13.97 12.87 5.07
N LYS A 35 12.91 12.10 5.32
CA LYS A 35 12.72 10.75 4.78
C LYS A 35 12.06 10.75 3.40
N ASP A 36 11.74 11.91 2.86
CA ASP A 36 11.03 12.06 1.58
C ASP A 36 9.63 11.41 1.58
N TRP A 37 8.99 11.31 2.76
CA TRP A 37 7.62 10.83 2.92
C TRP A 37 6.58 11.94 2.78
N LEU A 38 6.98 13.20 2.97
CA LEU A 38 6.17 14.39 2.73
C LEU A 38 6.78 15.19 1.59
N LYS A 39 6.02 15.34 0.51
CA LYS A 39 6.34 16.09 -0.70
C LYS A 39 5.62 17.45 -0.68
N PRO A 40 5.98 18.42 -1.52
CA PRO A 40 5.27 19.69 -1.62
C PRO A 40 3.76 19.52 -1.88
N GLU A 41 3.38 18.53 -2.69
CA GLU A 41 2.00 18.18 -3.02
C GLU A 41 1.30 17.28 -2.00
N GLY A 42 2.00 16.85 -0.96
CA GLY A 42 1.47 16.00 0.11
C GLY A 42 2.21 14.67 0.27
N THR A 43 1.66 13.78 1.06
CA THR A 43 2.20 12.44 1.31
C THR A 43 1.77 11.46 0.22
N PRO A 44 2.70 10.85 -0.54
CA PRO A 44 2.35 9.78 -1.48
C PRO A 44 1.64 8.63 -0.77
N LEU A 45 0.66 7.98 -1.42
CA LEU A 45 -0.11 6.88 -0.81
C LEU A 45 0.78 5.78 -0.22
N TYR A 46 1.85 5.40 -0.93
CA TYR A 46 2.80 4.38 -0.45
C TYR A 46 3.62 4.80 0.78
N CYS A 47 3.60 6.10 1.14
CA CYS A 47 4.22 6.63 2.35
C CYS A 47 3.24 6.77 3.51
N LEU A 48 1.92 6.68 3.26
CA LEU A 48 0.90 6.79 4.30
C LEU A 48 1.13 5.72 5.38
N GLY A 49 1.15 6.13 6.65
CA GLY A 49 1.44 5.27 7.79
C GLY A 49 2.93 5.09 8.10
N ASN A 50 3.84 5.71 7.34
CA ASN A 50 5.27 5.57 7.61
C ASN A 50 5.69 6.18 8.95
N LEU A 51 5.09 7.28 9.39
CA LEU A 51 5.39 7.87 10.70
C LEU A 51 4.89 6.98 11.85
N LEU A 52 3.73 6.34 11.70
CA LEU A 52 3.22 5.36 12.65
C LEU A 52 4.15 4.15 12.76
N ALA A 53 4.60 3.61 11.61
CA ALA A 53 5.56 2.52 11.58
C ALA A 53 6.91 2.92 12.19
N TYR A 54 7.37 4.14 11.94
CA TYR A 54 8.60 4.69 12.52
C TYR A 54 8.48 4.91 14.03
N SER A 55 7.26 5.14 14.52
CA SER A 55 6.93 5.22 15.95
C SER A 55 6.72 3.84 16.61
N GLY A 56 7.04 2.75 15.90
CA GLY A 56 7.00 1.38 16.43
C GLY A 56 5.66 0.66 16.30
N MET A 57 4.72 1.20 15.53
CA MET A 57 3.42 0.57 15.29
C MET A 57 3.47 -0.37 14.08
N PHE A 58 2.62 -1.40 14.09
CA PHE A 58 2.46 -2.30 12.95
C PHE A 58 1.41 -1.72 12.00
N VAL A 59 1.82 -1.41 10.75
CA VAL A 59 0.97 -0.81 9.74
C VAL A 59 0.84 -1.75 8.55
N SER A 60 -0.38 -2.17 8.26
CA SER A 60 -0.73 -2.92 7.05
C SER A 60 -1.32 -1.99 6.00
N ARG A 61 -0.97 -2.16 4.73
CA ARG A 61 -1.44 -1.37 3.59
C ARG A 61 -2.20 -2.26 2.63
N LYS A 62 -3.33 -1.75 2.11
CA LYS A 62 -4.19 -2.53 1.22
C LYS A 62 -4.80 -1.65 0.13
N TYR A 63 -4.72 -2.10 -1.11
CA TYR A 63 -5.48 -1.57 -2.25
C TYR A 63 -6.74 -2.42 -2.48
N ASN A 64 -7.72 -1.86 -3.16
CA ASN A 64 -9.00 -2.50 -3.46
C ASN A 64 -9.68 -3.06 -2.20
N SER A 65 -9.57 -2.32 -1.11
CA SER A 65 -10.24 -2.63 0.15
C SER A 65 -11.74 -2.47 0.01
N THR A 66 -12.48 -3.13 0.89
CA THR A 66 -13.93 -3.11 0.94
C THR A 66 -14.43 -2.44 2.20
N LEU A 67 -15.70 -2.08 2.24
CA LEU A 67 -16.32 -1.60 3.48
C LEU A 67 -16.25 -2.65 4.61
N GLU A 68 -16.25 -3.94 4.26
CA GLU A 68 -16.11 -5.00 5.25
C GLU A 68 -14.70 -5.03 5.87
N ASP A 69 -13.66 -4.70 5.09
CA ASP A 69 -12.30 -4.54 5.64
C ASP A 69 -12.23 -3.41 6.66
N ILE A 70 -12.87 -2.26 6.35
CA ILE A 70 -12.96 -1.12 7.29
C ILE A 70 -13.77 -1.52 8.53
N ARG A 71 -14.94 -2.15 8.34
CA ARG A 71 -15.80 -2.58 9.44
C ARG A 71 -15.07 -3.54 10.37
N HIS A 72 -14.42 -4.54 9.80
CA HIS A 72 -13.64 -5.52 10.57
C HIS A 72 -12.50 -4.85 11.35
N ALA A 73 -11.73 -3.97 10.71
CA ALA A 73 -10.64 -3.25 11.37
C ALA A 73 -11.14 -2.45 12.58
N ILE A 74 -12.23 -1.69 12.43
CA ILE A 74 -12.82 -0.91 13.51
C ILE A 74 -13.36 -1.81 14.63
N GLN A 75 -13.99 -2.95 14.29
CA GLN A 75 -14.53 -3.88 15.27
C GLN A 75 -13.46 -4.49 16.19
N ILE A 76 -12.24 -4.67 15.69
CA ILE A 76 -11.10 -5.17 16.46
C ILE A 76 -10.22 -4.05 17.01
N ASP A 77 -10.74 -2.81 17.06
CA ASP A 77 -10.09 -1.60 17.58
C ASP A 77 -8.78 -1.21 16.84
N ASN A 78 -8.69 -1.52 15.56
CA ASN A 78 -7.61 -1.04 14.71
C ASN A 78 -7.98 0.32 14.10
N ASP A 79 -7.00 1.24 14.05
CA ASP A 79 -7.21 2.50 13.36
C ASP A 79 -7.10 2.33 11.85
N VAL A 80 -7.94 3.07 11.12
CA VAL A 80 -8.01 3.03 9.66
C VAL A 80 -7.78 4.43 9.09
N VAL A 81 -6.80 4.58 8.21
CA VAL A 81 -6.63 5.80 7.40
C VAL A 81 -6.87 5.44 5.94
N VAL A 82 -7.59 6.27 5.24
CA VAL A 82 -7.88 6.10 3.81
C VAL A 82 -7.40 7.32 3.02
N GLY A 83 -6.94 7.06 1.80
CA GLY A 83 -6.72 8.11 0.81
C GLY A 83 -8.02 8.40 0.07
N VAL A 84 -8.41 9.65 -0.05
CA VAL A 84 -9.66 10.09 -0.70
C VAL A 84 -9.42 11.28 -1.62
N ASP A 85 -10.34 11.48 -2.54
CA ASP A 85 -10.49 12.74 -3.25
C ASP A 85 -11.36 13.68 -2.42
N ARG A 86 -10.82 14.83 -2.02
CA ARG A 86 -11.50 15.75 -1.11
C ARG A 86 -12.73 16.41 -1.76
N GLU A 87 -12.64 16.76 -3.04
CA GLU A 87 -13.76 17.39 -3.78
C GLU A 87 -14.98 16.48 -3.79
N LYS A 88 -14.76 15.21 -4.07
CA LYS A 88 -15.82 14.19 -4.09
C LYS A 88 -16.34 13.87 -2.70
N LEU A 89 -15.48 13.97 -1.68
CA LEU A 89 -15.87 13.70 -0.29
C LEU A 89 -16.92 14.69 0.22
N TYR A 90 -16.81 15.96 -0.18
CA TYR A 90 -17.70 17.03 0.29
C TYR A 90 -18.65 17.54 -0.79
N ALA A 91 -18.61 16.99 -2.01
CA ALA A 91 -19.41 17.44 -3.16
C ALA A 91 -19.27 18.95 -3.43
N GLU A 92 -18.09 19.50 -3.16
CA GLU A 92 -17.78 20.93 -3.35
C GLU A 92 -17.23 21.17 -4.76
N GLU A 93 -17.59 22.28 -5.39
CA GLU A 93 -16.86 22.81 -6.54
C GLU A 93 -15.56 23.42 -6.01
N VAL A 94 -14.45 22.70 -6.16
CA VAL A 94 -13.13 23.16 -5.71
C VAL A 94 -12.41 23.84 -6.86
N ASP A 95 -11.70 24.94 -6.54
CA ASP A 95 -10.83 25.63 -7.46
C ASP A 95 -9.66 24.69 -7.87
N LEU A 96 -9.40 24.53 -9.15
CA LEU A 96 -8.40 23.60 -9.73
C LEU A 96 -6.97 23.74 -9.19
N GLU A 97 -6.71 24.72 -8.34
CA GLU A 97 -5.44 24.91 -7.66
C GLU A 97 -5.33 24.16 -6.32
N ASP A 98 -6.42 23.61 -5.78
CA ASP A 98 -6.41 22.85 -4.54
C ASP A 98 -6.10 21.37 -4.80
N LEU A 99 -5.22 20.81 -3.96
CA LEU A 99 -4.77 19.43 -4.04
C LEU A 99 -5.95 18.48 -3.75
N THR A 100 -6.37 17.72 -4.75
CA THR A 100 -7.48 16.75 -4.63
C THR A 100 -7.13 15.57 -3.73
N ASN A 101 -5.84 15.21 -3.64
CA ASN A 101 -5.35 14.13 -2.81
C ASN A 101 -5.42 14.47 -1.32
N HIS A 102 -6.20 13.68 -0.58
CA HIS A 102 -6.46 13.90 0.83
C HIS A 102 -6.42 12.59 1.62
N ALA A 103 -6.17 12.68 2.92
CA ALA A 103 -6.20 11.54 3.83
C ALA A 103 -7.11 11.86 5.02
N VAL A 104 -7.90 10.87 5.44
CA VAL A 104 -8.79 10.96 6.59
C VAL A 104 -8.72 9.69 7.43
N VAL A 105 -9.01 9.79 8.74
CA VAL A 105 -9.13 8.62 9.61
C VAL A 105 -10.60 8.22 9.70
N VAL A 106 -10.90 6.98 9.38
CA VAL A 106 -12.26 6.44 9.57
C VAL A 106 -12.41 6.02 11.03
N THR A 107 -13.33 6.69 11.75
CA THR A 107 -13.55 6.43 13.19
C THR A 107 -14.79 5.58 13.45
N HIS A 108 -15.77 5.63 12.56
CA HIS A 108 -17.00 4.84 12.68
C HIS A 108 -17.64 4.58 11.31
N LEU A 109 -18.27 3.41 11.15
CA LEU A 109 -18.98 3.03 9.93
C LEU A 109 -20.41 2.58 10.28
N GLU A 110 -21.39 3.24 9.71
CA GLU A 110 -22.81 2.89 9.76
C GLU A 110 -23.31 2.39 8.40
N ASP A 111 -24.57 2.02 8.30
CA ASP A 111 -25.13 1.46 7.05
C ASP A 111 -25.24 2.50 5.93
N ASP A 112 -25.46 3.79 6.28
CA ASP A 112 -25.69 4.90 5.34
C ASP A 112 -24.62 5.99 5.41
N SER A 113 -23.66 5.89 6.31
CA SER A 113 -22.72 6.96 6.59
C SER A 113 -21.42 6.49 7.21
N VAL A 114 -20.40 7.32 7.09
CA VAL A 114 -19.07 7.13 7.67
C VAL A 114 -18.71 8.33 8.53
N THR A 115 -18.26 8.10 9.76
CA THR A 115 -17.69 9.16 10.59
C THR A 115 -16.18 9.17 10.41
N ILE A 116 -15.65 10.33 10.08
CA ILE A 116 -14.22 10.51 9.81
C ILE A 116 -13.64 11.62 10.69
N PHE A 117 -12.35 11.53 10.96
CA PHE A 117 -11.52 12.66 11.35
C PHE A 117 -10.88 13.23 10.09
N ASP A 118 -11.15 14.49 9.79
CA ASP A 118 -10.52 15.25 8.71
C ASP A 118 -9.73 16.41 9.30
N PRO A 119 -8.40 16.47 9.11
CA PRO A 119 -7.55 17.50 9.69
C PRO A 119 -7.78 18.92 9.12
N TYR A 120 -8.51 19.04 8.02
CA TYR A 120 -8.77 20.32 7.33
C TYR A 120 -10.24 20.78 7.37
N GLN A 121 -11.11 20.01 8.03
CA GLN A 121 -12.52 20.32 8.13
C GLN A 121 -12.88 20.69 9.58
N GLU A 122 -13.69 21.74 9.78
CA GLU A 122 -14.24 22.04 11.09
C GLU A 122 -15.77 21.81 11.09
N PRO A 123 -16.29 21.00 12.01
CA PRO A 123 -15.55 20.26 13.06
C PRO A 123 -14.67 19.12 12.47
N TYR A 124 -13.52 18.85 13.08
CA TYR A 124 -12.58 17.80 12.64
C TYR A 124 -13.19 16.40 12.56
N ILE A 125 -14.23 16.13 13.35
CA ILE A 125 -15.01 14.88 13.28
C ILE A 125 -16.32 15.19 12.55
N SER A 126 -16.48 14.55 11.41
CA SER A 126 -17.62 14.78 10.51
C SER A 126 -18.27 13.47 10.11
N LYS A 127 -19.59 13.51 9.89
CA LYS A 127 -20.36 12.39 9.37
C LYS A 127 -20.64 12.63 7.89
N ILE A 128 -20.15 11.73 7.04
CA ILE A 128 -20.22 11.79 5.59
C ILE A 128 -21.21 10.73 5.08
N PRO A 129 -22.09 11.05 4.11
CA PRO A 129 -22.92 10.05 3.44
C PRO A 129 -22.04 8.95 2.83
N LEU A 130 -22.46 7.69 2.98
CA LEU A 130 -21.68 6.56 2.50
C LEU A 130 -21.41 6.62 0.98
N ALA A 131 -22.35 7.12 0.19
CA ALA A 131 -22.21 7.25 -1.26
C ALA A 131 -21.07 8.22 -1.63
N ASP A 132 -20.98 9.37 -0.97
CA ASP A 132 -19.95 10.38 -1.20
C ASP A 132 -18.57 9.86 -0.75
N PHE A 133 -18.52 9.19 0.39
CA PHE A 133 -17.31 8.54 0.86
C PHE A 133 -16.80 7.49 -0.13
N LEU A 134 -17.65 6.60 -0.61
CA LEU A 134 -17.27 5.57 -1.59
C LEU A 134 -16.79 6.18 -2.90
N HIS A 135 -17.43 7.24 -3.37
CA HIS A 135 -17.03 7.95 -4.58
C HIS A 135 -15.64 8.57 -4.41
N ALA A 136 -15.39 9.23 -3.28
CA ALA A 136 -14.10 9.83 -2.96
C ALA A 136 -12.98 8.78 -2.74
N TRP A 137 -13.29 7.68 -2.06
CA TRP A 137 -12.33 6.62 -1.75
C TRP A 137 -11.90 5.81 -2.98
N ASN A 138 -12.80 5.64 -3.94
CA ASN A 138 -12.51 4.94 -5.19
C ASN A 138 -11.37 5.58 -6.00
N GLU A 139 -11.15 6.89 -5.89
CA GLU A 139 -10.07 7.60 -6.60
C GLU A 139 -8.66 7.15 -6.18
N SER A 140 -8.52 6.63 -4.98
CA SER A 140 -7.28 6.01 -4.50
C SER A 140 -7.20 4.50 -4.74
N HIS A 141 -8.06 3.94 -5.59
CA HIS A 141 -8.27 2.48 -5.71
C HIS A 141 -8.65 1.83 -4.37
N ASN A 142 -9.49 2.49 -3.60
CA ASN A 142 -9.91 2.07 -2.27
C ASN A 142 -8.70 1.75 -1.36
N TYR A 143 -7.69 2.63 -1.41
CA TYR A 143 -6.49 2.45 -0.60
C TYR A 143 -6.78 2.72 0.87
N MET A 144 -6.34 1.81 1.73
CA MET A 144 -6.39 1.99 3.18
C MET A 144 -5.10 1.53 3.84
N ILE A 145 -4.79 2.13 4.97
CA ILE A 145 -3.89 1.54 5.96
C ILE A 145 -4.67 1.14 7.20
N GLN A 146 -4.22 0.09 7.82
CA GLN A 146 -4.72 -0.43 9.10
C GLN A 146 -3.57 -0.47 10.09
N VAL A 147 -3.79 0.10 11.27
CA VAL A 147 -2.82 0.07 12.36
C VAL A 147 -3.19 -1.09 13.29
N LEU A 148 -2.39 -2.15 13.23
CA LEU A 148 -2.62 -3.39 13.95
C LEU A 148 -2.27 -3.25 15.43
N GLN A 149 -2.93 -4.03 16.29
CA GLN A 149 -2.59 -4.13 17.73
C GLN A 149 -1.32 -4.95 17.95
N SER A 150 -1.10 -5.97 17.12
CA SER A 150 0.10 -6.81 17.15
C SER A 150 0.48 -7.30 15.76
N VAL A 151 1.70 -7.79 15.58
CA VAL A 151 2.16 -8.41 14.33
C VAL A 151 1.38 -9.69 13.98
N ASP A 152 0.82 -10.36 14.98
CA ASP A 152 0.06 -11.62 14.80
C ASP A 152 -1.28 -11.39 14.08
N GLU A 153 -1.76 -10.15 14.02
CA GLU A 153 -2.95 -9.78 13.25
C GLU A 153 -2.67 -9.59 11.75
N TYR A 154 -1.41 -9.64 11.34
CA TYR A 154 -1.08 -9.45 9.94
C TYR A 154 -1.59 -10.59 9.08
N VAL A 155 -2.47 -10.26 8.16
CA VAL A 155 -2.95 -11.16 7.11
C VAL A 155 -2.51 -10.61 5.75
N PRO A 156 -1.78 -11.37 4.93
CA PRO A 156 -1.44 -10.93 3.58
C PRO A 156 -2.69 -10.70 2.72
N HIS A 157 -2.74 -9.57 2.04
CA HIS A 157 -3.85 -9.20 1.15
C HIS A 157 -3.35 -8.93 -0.27
N PRO A 158 -2.97 -9.96 -1.05
CA PRO A 158 -2.61 -9.78 -2.44
C PRO A 158 -3.80 -9.21 -3.22
N ILE A 159 -3.54 -8.23 -4.07
CA ILE A 159 -4.58 -7.67 -4.94
C ILE A 159 -5.07 -8.79 -5.87
N ASN A 160 -6.37 -9.10 -5.84
CA ASN A 160 -6.94 -10.08 -6.75
C ASN A 160 -6.88 -9.58 -8.19
N VAL A 161 -6.20 -10.32 -9.03
CA VAL A 161 -6.00 -10.04 -10.47
C VAL A 161 -6.54 -11.14 -11.37
N ASP A 162 -7.32 -12.10 -10.83
CA ASP A 162 -7.80 -13.28 -11.57
C ASP A 162 -8.63 -12.91 -12.81
N ASN A 163 -9.41 -11.84 -12.70
CA ASN A 163 -10.28 -11.36 -13.78
C ASN A 163 -9.58 -10.47 -14.83
N ILE A 164 -8.26 -10.27 -14.71
CA ILE A 164 -7.50 -9.46 -15.66
C ILE A 164 -7.00 -10.35 -16.79
N PRO A 165 -7.53 -10.21 -18.02
CA PRO A 165 -7.06 -11.00 -19.15
C PRO A 165 -5.67 -10.51 -19.58
N LEU A 166 -4.79 -11.46 -19.87
CA LEU A 166 -3.54 -11.21 -20.58
C LEU A 166 -3.67 -11.60 -22.05
N ALA A 167 -3.09 -10.82 -22.94
CA ALA A 167 -2.96 -11.20 -24.34
C ALA A 167 -1.91 -12.33 -24.45
N GLY A 168 -2.09 -13.26 -25.40
CA GLY A 168 -1.22 -14.41 -25.56
C GLY A 168 0.25 -14.09 -25.90
N ASP A 169 0.53 -12.88 -26.40
CA ASP A 169 1.91 -12.40 -26.62
C ASP A 169 2.65 -11.98 -25.33
N LEU A 170 1.95 -11.97 -24.20
CA LEU A 170 2.55 -11.68 -22.90
C LEU A 170 3.07 -12.93 -22.16
N GLU A 171 2.80 -14.15 -22.66
CA GLU A 171 3.31 -15.40 -22.08
C GLU A 171 4.85 -15.49 -22.15
N GLU A 172 5.45 -15.06 -23.28
CA GLU A 172 6.91 -14.98 -23.42
C GLU A 172 7.51 -13.95 -22.45
N LEU A 173 6.80 -12.84 -22.21
CA LEU A 173 7.24 -11.82 -21.25
C LEU A 173 7.18 -12.34 -19.82
N GLU A 174 6.16 -13.12 -19.49
CA GLU A 174 6.00 -13.76 -18.19
C GLU A 174 7.17 -14.67 -17.86
N GLU A 175 7.51 -15.60 -18.76
CA GLU A 175 8.62 -16.53 -18.54
C GLU A 175 9.96 -15.79 -18.45
N ALA A 176 10.18 -14.77 -19.29
CA ALA A 176 11.37 -13.94 -19.20
C ALA A 176 11.49 -13.15 -17.88
N ILE A 177 10.37 -12.68 -17.32
CA ILE A 177 10.36 -11.99 -16.02
C ILE A 177 10.63 -13.00 -14.90
N ALA A 178 10.03 -14.20 -14.96
CA ALA A 178 10.24 -15.25 -13.97
C ALA A 178 11.71 -15.71 -13.92
N GLU A 179 12.31 -15.99 -15.07
CA GLU A 179 13.73 -16.36 -15.17
C GLU A 179 14.64 -15.24 -14.64
N ASN A 180 14.38 -13.99 -15.07
CA ASN A 180 15.14 -12.83 -14.56
C ASN A 180 14.98 -12.61 -13.07
N ALA A 181 13.79 -12.84 -12.50
CA ALA A 181 13.56 -12.71 -11.06
C ALA A 181 14.41 -13.72 -10.28
N HIS A 182 14.46 -14.97 -10.74
CA HIS A 182 15.34 -15.99 -10.20
C HIS A 182 16.82 -15.58 -10.26
N ASP A 183 17.28 -15.12 -11.41
CA ASP A 183 18.68 -14.71 -11.60
C ASP A 183 19.07 -13.52 -10.71
N VAL A 184 18.17 -12.55 -10.54
CA VAL A 184 18.38 -11.41 -9.61
C VAL A 184 18.50 -11.89 -8.18
N TRP A 185 17.61 -12.79 -7.75
CA TRP A 185 17.66 -13.39 -6.42
C TRP A 185 18.94 -14.21 -6.22
N ALA A 186 19.27 -15.10 -7.15
CA ALA A 186 20.45 -15.96 -7.07
C ALA A 186 21.75 -15.13 -7.03
N LYS A 187 21.85 -14.09 -7.88
CA LYS A 187 22.97 -13.16 -7.87
C LYS A 187 23.14 -12.48 -6.51
N ALA A 188 22.07 -11.93 -5.94
CA ALA A 188 22.12 -11.27 -4.63
C ALA A 188 22.58 -12.26 -3.54
N ARG A 189 22.07 -13.49 -3.53
CA ARG A 189 22.51 -14.53 -2.58
C ARG A 189 23.98 -14.89 -2.74
N MET A 190 24.46 -15.05 -3.96
CA MET A 190 25.88 -15.34 -4.22
C MET A 190 26.78 -14.19 -3.77
N GLU A 191 26.37 -12.93 -3.96
CA GLU A 191 27.10 -11.75 -3.46
C GLU A 191 27.16 -11.70 -1.93
N GLU A 192 26.15 -12.22 -1.24
CA GLU A 192 26.13 -12.41 0.22
C GLU A 192 26.97 -13.63 0.69
N GLY A 193 27.53 -14.41 -0.23
CA GLY A 193 28.37 -15.58 0.05
C GLY A 193 27.60 -16.90 0.17
N TRP A 194 26.36 -16.96 -0.32
CA TRP A 194 25.61 -18.22 -0.43
C TRP A 194 26.14 -19.06 -1.60
N VAL A 195 26.08 -20.37 -1.43
CA VAL A 195 26.51 -21.37 -2.43
C VAL A 195 25.39 -22.42 -2.59
N TYR A 196 25.49 -23.19 -3.68
CA TYR A 196 24.62 -24.35 -3.86
C TYR A 196 24.86 -25.40 -2.78
N GLY A 197 23.77 -25.92 -2.22
CA GLY A 197 23.71 -27.04 -1.30
C GLY A 197 22.46 -27.87 -1.55
N LYS A 198 22.47 -29.15 -1.19
CA LYS A 198 21.31 -30.04 -1.40
C LYS A 198 20.08 -29.68 -0.57
N GLU A 199 20.29 -29.01 0.55
CA GLU A 199 19.28 -28.55 1.48
C GLU A 199 19.62 -27.12 1.89
N ARG A 200 18.62 -26.36 2.36
CA ARG A 200 18.85 -25.01 2.88
C ARG A 200 19.53 -25.09 4.24
N ASP A 201 20.67 -24.44 4.36
CA ASP A 201 21.42 -24.28 5.61
C ASP A 201 21.85 -22.82 5.75
N ASP A 202 21.18 -22.09 6.66
CA ASP A 202 21.41 -20.66 6.89
C ASP A 202 22.79 -20.41 7.56
N GLU A 203 23.32 -21.36 8.35
CA GLU A 203 24.63 -21.22 9.00
C GLU A 203 25.76 -21.36 7.98
N ARG A 204 25.62 -22.30 7.03
CA ARG A 204 26.59 -22.55 5.97
C ARG A 204 26.34 -21.68 4.74
N LYS A 205 25.22 -20.98 4.69
CA LYS A 205 24.73 -20.23 3.54
C LYS A 205 24.62 -21.13 2.30
N GLU A 206 24.00 -22.28 2.45
CA GLU A 206 23.71 -23.21 1.38
C GLU A 206 22.23 -23.16 0.98
N HIS A 207 21.93 -23.18 -0.32
CA HIS A 207 20.57 -23.20 -0.83
C HIS A 207 20.43 -24.09 -2.06
N PRO A 208 19.37 -24.97 -2.13
CA PRO A 208 19.21 -25.90 -3.24
C PRO A 208 18.83 -25.21 -4.56
N ASP A 209 18.25 -24.04 -4.51
CA ASP A 209 17.79 -23.31 -5.69
C ASP A 209 18.87 -22.36 -6.28
N LEU A 210 20.10 -22.36 -5.77
CA LEU A 210 21.22 -21.67 -6.39
C LEU A 210 21.75 -22.45 -7.60
N VAL A 211 20.87 -22.66 -8.56
CA VAL A 211 21.05 -23.35 -9.83
C VAL A 211 20.47 -22.51 -10.97
N PRO A 212 20.83 -22.75 -12.24
CA PRO A 212 20.14 -22.09 -13.36
C PRO A 212 18.63 -22.32 -13.30
N TYR A 213 17.83 -21.32 -13.69
CA TYR A 213 16.37 -21.38 -13.69
C TYR A 213 15.83 -22.66 -14.34
N THR A 214 16.43 -23.09 -15.44
CA THR A 214 16.05 -24.33 -16.15
C THR A 214 16.18 -25.59 -15.31
N ALA A 215 17.07 -25.59 -14.31
CA ALA A 215 17.32 -26.71 -13.40
C ALA A 215 16.48 -26.68 -12.12
N LEU A 216 15.71 -25.61 -11.89
CA LEU A 216 14.78 -25.54 -10.76
C LEU A 216 13.70 -26.60 -10.85
N PRO A 217 13.20 -27.12 -9.71
CA PRO A 217 11.94 -27.85 -9.65
C PRO A 217 10.78 -27.04 -10.22
N ASP A 218 9.79 -27.70 -10.84
CA ASP A 218 8.62 -27.01 -11.40
C ASP A 218 7.84 -26.22 -10.36
N SER A 219 7.80 -26.66 -9.10
CA SER A 219 7.18 -25.93 -7.99
C SER A 219 7.84 -24.58 -7.75
N GLU A 220 9.17 -24.50 -7.82
CA GLU A 220 9.92 -23.25 -7.61
C GLU A 220 9.74 -22.30 -8.80
N LYS A 221 9.81 -22.83 -10.03
CA LYS A 221 9.50 -22.04 -11.25
C LYS A 221 8.07 -21.46 -11.19
N GLU A 222 7.12 -22.21 -10.66
CA GLU A 222 5.74 -21.76 -10.55
C GLU A 222 5.60 -20.57 -9.61
N TYR A 223 6.37 -20.48 -8.52
CA TYR A 223 6.41 -19.28 -7.68
C TYR A 223 6.87 -18.04 -8.45
N ASP A 224 7.96 -18.16 -9.20
CA ASP A 224 8.49 -17.05 -10.00
C ASP A 224 7.51 -16.64 -11.11
N ARG A 225 6.87 -17.60 -11.77
CA ARG A 225 5.82 -17.36 -12.77
C ARG A 225 4.61 -16.64 -12.18
N GLN A 226 4.09 -17.10 -11.04
CA GLN A 226 2.96 -16.46 -10.38
C GLN A 226 3.29 -15.02 -9.98
N MET A 227 4.49 -14.77 -9.50
CA MET A 227 4.96 -13.41 -9.20
C MET A 227 4.99 -12.53 -10.46
N ALA A 228 5.53 -13.04 -11.56
CA ALA A 228 5.58 -12.37 -12.86
C ALA A 228 4.17 -12.08 -13.39
N PHE A 229 3.29 -13.07 -13.40
CA PHE A 229 1.91 -12.99 -13.86
C PHE A 229 1.11 -11.95 -13.06
N ASN A 230 1.16 -12.05 -11.74
CA ASN A 230 0.47 -11.11 -10.86
C ASN A 230 0.98 -9.68 -11.06
N THR A 231 2.29 -9.50 -11.28
CA THR A 231 2.87 -8.18 -11.53
C THR A 231 2.34 -7.58 -12.83
N ILE A 232 2.34 -8.33 -13.94
CA ILE A 232 1.83 -7.89 -15.24
C ILE A 232 0.34 -7.55 -15.15
N LYS A 233 -0.45 -8.42 -14.54
CA LYS A 233 -1.88 -8.20 -14.34
C LYS A 233 -2.17 -7.00 -13.43
N LEU A 234 -1.37 -6.80 -12.39
CA LEU A 234 -1.51 -5.65 -11.50
C LEU A 234 -1.25 -4.33 -12.24
N VAL A 235 -0.20 -4.26 -13.07
CA VAL A 235 0.08 -3.09 -13.92
C VAL A 235 -1.16 -2.74 -14.76
N LYS A 236 -1.78 -3.73 -15.41
CA LYS A 236 -3.01 -3.54 -16.18
C LYS A 236 -4.20 -3.11 -15.32
N LYS A 237 -4.38 -3.74 -14.15
CA LYS A 237 -5.47 -3.41 -13.22
C LYS A 237 -5.38 -1.97 -12.72
N LEU A 238 -4.18 -1.46 -12.53
CA LEU A 238 -3.93 -0.08 -12.10
C LEU A 238 -4.03 0.95 -13.26
N GLY A 239 -4.52 0.53 -14.45
CA GLY A 239 -4.80 1.43 -15.58
C GLY A 239 -3.62 1.70 -16.50
N PHE A 240 -2.52 0.94 -16.38
CA PHE A 240 -1.38 1.04 -17.29
C PHE A 240 -1.47 0.02 -18.41
N ASP A 241 -1.04 0.38 -19.60
CA ASP A 241 -0.93 -0.51 -20.74
C ASP A 241 0.52 -0.95 -20.97
N ILE A 242 0.68 -2.25 -21.27
CA ILE A 242 1.96 -2.80 -21.70
C ILE A 242 1.93 -2.92 -23.21
N VAL A 243 2.80 -2.19 -23.88
CA VAL A 243 2.88 -2.14 -25.34
C VAL A 243 4.24 -2.65 -25.81
N LYS A 244 4.25 -3.72 -26.63
CA LYS A 244 5.44 -4.19 -27.32
C LYS A 244 5.86 -3.17 -28.37
N ARG A 245 7.04 -2.59 -28.23
CA ARG A 245 7.59 -1.72 -29.29
C ARG A 245 8.07 -2.60 -30.44
N ASN A 246 7.55 -2.33 -31.61
CA ASN A 246 8.13 -2.89 -32.83
C ASN A 246 9.53 -2.26 -32.99
N GLY A 247 10.57 -3.06 -32.95
CA GLY A 247 11.96 -2.65 -33.15
C GLY A 247 12.22 -2.28 -34.61
#